data_573b54c5af8f26a30b16e19a247a8664
#
_entry.id   573b54c5af8f26a30b16e19a247a8664
#
_cell.length_a   1.000
_cell.length_b   1.000
_cell.length_c   1.000
_cell.angle_alpha   90.00
_cell.angle_beta   90.00
_cell.angle_gamma   90.00
#
_symmetry.space_group_name_H-M   'P 1'
#
loop_
_entity.id
_entity.type
_entity.pdbx_description
1 polymer ?
#
loop_
_entity_poly.entity_id
_entity_poly.type
_entity_poly.pdbx_seq_one_letter_code
_entity_poly.pdbx_strand_id
1 'polypeptide(L)'
;MAALAARHREGLKTFSIRFTEQGFLDETHFAKDVARHVGAEYCEGEPNPMDMANRLPYLLWHMDVPMASQGGFAYFTASQLAQRHVKVSLTGHGGDELFAGYPAQFQASFGHTDMFARQNYSQRVAKAPIERSLLKSLLGPGMVGLCKSVKEQLFTPERTLQDIWIKLHCNQWPKGNPVFQTDFMKGLDGYTPADDYNKPFQETDTDQVLDQCLYHDLVTYLPSLLHLEDRVSMALSIESRVPLLDYRIAEFLATV
;
A
#
# COMPACT_ATOMS: atom_id res chain seq x y z
N MET A 1 -12.10 1.98 12.82
CA MET A 1 -12.76 0.66 13.03
C MET A 1 -12.70 0.19 14.47
N ALA A 2 -11.54 -0.03 15.08
CA ALA A 2 -11.41 -0.55 16.46
C ALA A 2 -12.25 0.25 17.48
N ALA A 3 -12.24 1.59 17.39
CA ALA A 3 -13.03 2.45 18.28
C ALA A 3 -14.56 2.26 18.13
N LEU A 4 -15.04 1.98 16.94
CA LEU A 4 -16.47 1.67 16.72
C LEU A 4 -16.80 0.25 17.18
N ALA A 5 -15.96 -0.72 16.88
CA ALA A 5 -16.15 -2.11 17.30
C ALA A 5 -16.20 -2.24 18.84
N ALA A 6 -15.35 -1.52 19.55
CA ALA A 6 -15.29 -1.53 21.01
C ALA A 6 -16.58 -1.01 21.68
N ARG A 7 -17.38 -0.18 20.99
CA ARG A 7 -18.69 0.27 21.49
C ARG A 7 -19.76 -0.84 21.49
N HIS A 8 -19.53 -1.89 20.68
CA HIS A 8 -20.50 -2.96 20.48
C HIS A 8 -20.02 -4.31 21.01
N ARG A 9 -18.75 -4.42 21.40
CA ARG A 9 -18.18 -5.67 21.89
C ARG A 9 -17.13 -5.43 22.97
N GLU A 10 -17.38 -6.00 24.13
CA GLU A 10 -16.37 -6.11 25.20
C GLU A 10 -15.33 -7.18 24.87
N GLY A 11 -14.13 -7.06 25.43
CA GLY A 11 -13.04 -8.03 25.24
C GLY A 11 -12.50 -8.06 23.79
N LEU A 12 -12.57 -6.91 23.10
CA LEU A 12 -11.98 -6.78 21.75
C LEU A 12 -10.49 -7.07 21.80
N LYS A 13 -10.02 -7.83 20.82
CA LYS A 13 -8.59 -8.07 20.61
C LYS A 13 -8.13 -7.34 19.36
N THR A 14 -6.92 -6.79 19.39
CA THR A 14 -6.24 -6.20 18.23
C THR A 14 -4.95 -6.95 17.98
N PHE A 15 -4.63 -7.14 16.69
CA PHE A 15 -3.47 -7.92 16.26
C PHE A 15 -2.59 -7.01 15.38
N SER A 16 -1.31 -6.91 15.73
CA SER A 16 -0.33 -6.11 14.99
C SER A 16 0.95 -6.89 14.79
N ILE A 17 1.64 -6.59 13.70
CA ILE A 17 2.95 -7.17 13.39
C ILE A 17 3.99 -6.07 13.43
N ARG A 18 5.07 -6.35 14.15
CA ARG A 18 6.22 -5.48 14.27
C ARG A 18 7.40 -6.08 13.54
N PHE A 19 8.04 -5.29 12.69
CA PHE A 19 9.31 -5.61 12.07
C PHE A 19 10.40 -4.75 12.71
N THR A 20 11.22 -5.34 13.56
CA THR A 20 12.24 -4.61 14.36
C THR A 20 13.28 -3.90 13.52
N GLU A 21 13.52 -4.38 12.29
CA GLU A 21 14.53 -3.84 11.38
C GLU A 21 14.04 -2.58 10.63
N GLN A 22 12.75 -2.25 10.69
CA GLN A 22 12.11 -1.16 9.95
C GLN A 22 11.76 0.05 10.83
N GLY A 23 12.60 0.41 11.78
CA GLY A 23 12.32 1.35 12.87
C GLY A 23 11.52 2.62 12.52
N PHE A 24 11.73 3.24 11.36
CA PHE A 24 10.99 4.45 10.97
C PHE A 24 9.63 4.15 10.28
N LEU A 25 9.38 2.91 9.87
CA LEU A 25 8.10 2.43 9.32
C LEU A 25 7.27 1.69 10.38
N ASP A 26 7.75 1.60 11.62
CA ASP A 26 7.05 0.93 12.69
C ASP A 26 5.89 1.80 13.21
N GLU A 27 4.68 1.43 12.84
CA GLU A 27 3.43 2.09 13.26
C GLU A 27 2.78 1.41 14.46
N THR A 28 3.43 0.41 15.07
CA THR A 28 2.84 -0.35 16.19
C THR A 28 2.54 0.50 17.42
N HIS A 29 3.25 1.62 17.59
CA HIS A 29 2.96 2.58 18.66
C HIS A 29 1.57 3.21 18.51
N PHE A 30 1.13 3.56 17.29
CA PHE A 30 -0.24 4.03 17.03
C PHE A 30 -1.28 2.95 17.32
N ALA A 31 -1.00 1.71 16.91
CA ALA A 31 -1.89 0.58 17.19
C ALA A 31 -2.04 0.32 18.70
N LYS A 32 -0.95 0.42 19.47
CA LYS A 32 -0.94 0.32 20.94
C LYS A 32 -1.76 1.43 21.59
N ASP A 33 -1.62 2.66 21.10
CA ASP A 33 -2.37 3.81 21.64
C ASP A 33 -3.88 3.67 21.38
N VAL A 34 -4.26 3.22 20.18
CA VAL A 34 -5.67 2.92 19.88
C VAL A 34 -6.20 1.79 20.77
N ALA A 35 -5.47 0.67 20.89
CA ALA A 35 -5.88 -0.44 21.74
C ALA A 35 -6.10 0.01 23.20
N ARG A 36 -5.16 0.78 23.74
CA ARG A 36 -5.26 1.34 25.09
C ARG A 36 -6.47 2.27 25.24
N HIS A 37 -6.70 3.14 24.25
CA HIS A 37 -7.82 4.09 24.29
C HIS A 37 -9.18 3.41 24.32
N VAL A 38 -9.32 2.29 23.58
CA VAL A 38 -10.59 1.56 23.47
C VAL A 38 -10.72 0.40 24.47
N GLY A 39 -9.72 0.18 25.32
CA GLY A 39 -9.71 -0.92 26.29
C GLY A 39 -9.60 -2.30 25.63
N ALA A 40 -9.01 -2.41 24.44
CA ALA A 40 -8.81 -3.67 23.76
C ALA A 40 -7.52 -4.38 24.22
N GLU A 41 -7.53 -5.70 24.18
CA GLU A 41 -6.34 -6.51 24.36
C GLU A 41 -5.43 -6.39 23.12
N TYR A 42 -4.21 -5.94 23.31
CA TYR A 42 -3.23 -5.78 22.25
C TYR A 42 -2.35 -7.02 22.12
N CYS A 43 -2.39 -7.66 20.96
CA CYS A 43 -1.58 -8.82 20.62
C CYS A 43 -0.57 -8.42 19.54
N GLU A 44 0.72 -8.60 19.79
CA GLU A 44 1.81 -8.27 18.86
C GLU A 44 2.57 -9.54 18.44
N GLY A 45 2.86 -9.64 17.15
CA GLY A 45 3.77 -10.64 16.59
C GLY A 45 5.02 -9.96 16.06
N GLU A 46 6.18 -10.59 16.28
CA GLU A 46 7.49 -10.08 15.86
C GLU A 46 8.21 -11.16 15.05
N PRO A 47 7.89 -11.30 13.75
CA PRO A 47 8.56 -12.28 12.89
C PRO A 47 9.95 -11.79 12.52
N ASN A 48 10.86 -12.76 12.34
CA ASN A 48 12.20 -12.51 11.84
C ASN A 48 12.35 -12.88 10.35
N PRO A 49 13.44 -12.51 9.66
CA PRO A 49 13.65 -12.81 8.25
C PRO A 49 13.62 -14.31 7.90
N MET A 50 14.04 -15.18 8.82
CA MET A 50 13.97 -16.63 8.60
C MET A 50 12.55 -17.15 8.64
N ASP A 51 11.66 -16.53 9.42
CA ASP A 51 10.24 -16.87 9.39
C ASP A 51 9.65 -16.60 8.01
N MET A 52 10.01 -15.49 7.37
CA MET A 52 9.62 -15.20 5.99
C MET A 52 10.14 -16.28 5.02
N ALA A 53 11.43 -16.57 5.05
CA ALA A 53 12.04 -17.57 4.16
C ALA A 53 11.38 -18.94 4.29
N ASN A 54 11.13 -19.38 5.51
CA ASN A 54 10.53 -20.68 5.79
C ASN A 54 9.05 -20.77 5.38
N ARG A 55 8.32 -19.66 5.38
CA ARG A 55 6.88 -19.61 5.10
C ARG A 55 6.55 -19.23 3.66
N LEU A 56 7.50 -18.67 2.93
CA LEU A 56 7.29 -18.22 1.56
C LEU A 56 6.74 -19.31 0.64
N PRO A 57 7.23 -20.59 0.64
CA PRO A 57 6.64 -21.63 -0.19
C PRO A 57 5.16 -21.90 0.13
N TYR A 58 4.80 -21.87 1.42
CA TYR A 58 3.42 -22.05 1.87
C TYR A 58 2.51 -20.89 1.40
N LEU A 59 3.00 -19.65 1.54
CA LEU A 59 2.28 -18.46 1.07
C LEU A 59 2.03 -18.53 -0.44
N LEU A 60 3.07 -18.80 -1.22
CA LEU A 60 2.96 -18.88 -2.69
C LEU A 60 2.00 -19.98 -3.13
N TRP A 61 1.95 -21.10 -2.42
CA TRP A 61 1.01 -22.17 -2.70
C TRP A 61 -0.45 -21.70 -2.55
N HIS A 62 -0.75 -20.97 -1.48
CA HIS A 62 -2.12 -20.51 -1.20
C HIS A 62 -2.55 -19.31 -2.05
N MET A 63 -1.61 -18.58 -2.62
CA MET A 63 -1.91 -17.43 -3.47
C MET A 63 -2.47 -17.79 -4.84
N ASP A 64 -2.20 -18.99 -5.34
CA ASP A 64 -2.55 -19.47 -6.70
C ASP A 64 -1.96 -18.64 -7.85
N VAL A 65 -1.40 -17.46 -7.55
CA VAL A 65 -0.74 -16.54 -8.49
C VAL A 65 0.57 -16.03 -7.88
N PRO A 66 1.51 -15.55 -8.69
CA PRO A 66 2.73 -14.93 -8.18
C PRO A 66 2.39 -13.74 -7.27
N MET A 67 2.97 -13.74 -6.07
CA MET A 67 2.80 -12.65 -5.11
C MET A 67 3.65 -11.45 -5.51
N ALA A 68 3.02 -10.32 -5.80
CA ALA A 68 3.71 -9.10 -6.23
C ALA A 68 4.26 -8.26 -5.07
N SER A 69 3.86 -8.52 -3.82
CA SER A 69 4.18 -7.66 -2.67
C SER A 69 4.66 -8.47 -1.47
N GLN A 70 5.60 -7.90 -0.72
CA GLN A 70 6.05 -8.43 0.58
C GLN A 70 4.96 -8.33 1.66
N GLY A 71 3.93 -7.52 1.45
CA GLY A 71 2.80 -7.34 2.37
C GLY A 71 2.10 -8.66 2.73
N GLY A 72 2.08 -9.63 1.82
CA GLY A 72 1.50 -10.95 2.08
C GLY A 72 2.08 -11.66 3.29
N PHE A 73 3.36 -11.49 3.57
CA PHE A 73 3.97 -12.07 4.78
C PHE A 73 3.48 -11.39 6.06
N ALA A 74 3.28 -10.07 6.03
CA ALA A 74 2.73 -9.34 7.18
C ALA A 74 1.29 -9.78 7.47
N TYR A 75 0.42 -9.83 6.46
CA TYR A 75 -0.96 -10.31 6.60
C TYR A 75 -1.03 -11.76 7.07
N PHE A 76 -0.19 -12.63 6.51
CA PHE A 76 -0.10 -14.03 6.94
C PHE A 76 0.28 -14.13 8.42
N THR A 77 1.28 -13.39 8.86
CA THR A 77 1.75 -13.42 10.25
C THR A 77 0.70 -12.88 11.21
N ALA A 78 -0.01 -11.80 10.82
CA ALA A 78 -1.12 -11.25 11.58
C ALA A 78 -2.27 -12.25 11.71
N SER A 79 -2.65 -12.89 10.60
CA SER A 79 -3.69 -13.92 10.58
C SER A 79 -3.27 -15.16 11.41
N GLN A 80 -1.99 -15.55 11.36
CA GLN A 80 -1.46 -16.63 12.18
C GLN A 80 -1.52 -16.32 13.68
N LEU A 81 -1.32 -15.08 14.05
CA LEU A 81 -1.50 -14.64 15.43
C LEU A 81 -2.99 -14.66 15.80
N ALA A 82 -3.84 -14.12 14.94
CA ALA A 82 -5.28 -13.99 15.17
C ALA A 82 -6.00 -15.34 15.25
N GLN A 83 -5.62 -16.35 14.44
CA GLN A 83 -6.29 -17.67 14.41
C GLN A 83 -6.33 -18.39 15.77
N ARG A 84 -5.40 -18.06 16.67
CA ARG A 84 -5.33 -18.61 18.01
C ARG A 84 -6.41 -18.07 18.94
N HIS A 85 -7.05 -16.97 18.55
CA HIS A 85 -7.95 -16.21 19.41
C HIS A 85 -9.33 -15.99 18.81
N VAL A 86 -9.44 -15.86 17.49
CA VAL A 86 -10.67 -15.48 16.80
C VAL A 86 -10.88 -16.29 15.52
N LYS A 87 -12.11 -16.30 15.02
CA LYS A 87 -12.48 -16.89 13.72
C LYS A 87 -12.79 -15.83 12.67
N VAL A 88 -13.07 -14.61 13.11
CA VAL A 88 -13.38 -13.47 12.25
C VAL A 88 -12.50 -12.30 12.68
N SER A 89 -11.89 -11.63 11.72
CA SER A 89 -11.12 -10.39 11.89
C SER A 89 -11.71 -9.26 11.06
N LEU A 90 -11.58 -8.03 11.55
CA LEU A 90 -11.89 -6.83 10.79
C LEU A 90 -10.57 -6.17 10.37
N THR A 91 -10.45 -5.86 9.10
CA THR A 91 -9.24 -5.22 8.54
C THR A 91 -9.52 -3.83 7.99
N GLY A 92 -8.46 -3.06 7.78
CA GLY A 92 -8.52 -1.67 7.35
C GLY A 92 -8.52 -1.46 5.84
N HIS A 93 -8.57 -2.54 5.04
CA HIS A 93 -8.56 -2.40 3.59
C HIS A 93 -9.66 -1.49 3.07
N GLY A 94 -9.37 -0.75 2.03
CA GLY A 94 -10.24 0.30 1.51
C GLY A 94 -10.04 1.65 2.19
N GLY A 95 -9.31 1.71 3.32
CA GLY A 95 -9.06 2.97 4.01
C GLY A 95 -8.24 3.95 3.18
N ASP A 96 -7.12 3.53 2.69
CA ASP A 96 -6.22 4.36 1.89
C ASP A 96 -6.79 4.64 0.50
N GLU A 97 -7.45 3.66 -0.10
CA GLU A 97 -8.04 3.73 -1.43
C GLU A 97 -9.26 4.67 -1.47
N LEU A 98 -10.05 4.72 -0.41
CA LEU A 98 -11.26 5.56 -0.33
C LEU A 98 -11.01 6.93 0.27
N PHE A 99 -10.00 7.07 1.15
CA PHE A 99 -9.77 8.28 1.93
C PHE A 99 -8.42 8.96 1.62
N ALA A 100 -7.82 8.64 0.48
CA ALA A 100 -6.58 9.23 0.01
C ALA A 100 -5.40 9.06 0.98
N GLY A 101 -5.18 7.84 1.47
CA GLY A 101 -4.10 7.54 2.43
C GLY A 101 -2.71 7.43 1.81
N TYR A 102 -2.61 7.14 0.52
CA TYR A 102 -1.31 6.93 -0.13
C TYR A 102 -0.60 8.22 -0.50
N PRO A 103 0.72 8.32 -0.19
CA PRO A 103 1.53 9.49 -0.59
C PRO A 103 1.52 9.79 -2.08
N ALA A 104 1.37 8.76 -2.94
CA ALA A 104 1.31 8.91 -4.39
C ALA A 104 0.09 9.71 -4.85
N GLN A 105 -1.08 9.51 -4.22
CA GLN A 105 -2.31 10.26 -4.50
C GLN A 105 -2.13 11.75 -4.21
N PHE A 106 -1.51 12.08 -3.07
CA PHE A 106 -1.16 13.47 -2.74
C PHE A 106 -0.14 14.05 -3.71
N GLN A 107 0.88 13.29 -4.08
CA GLN A 107 1.89 13.77 -5.02
C GLN A 107 1.29 14.05 -6.40
N ALA A 108 0.39 13.22 -6.87
CA ALA A 108 -0.31 13.42 -8.13
C ALA A 108 -1.23 14.65 -8.06
N SER A 109 -2.02 14.78 -7.02
CA SER A 109 -3.00 15.86 -6.85
C SER A 109 -2.33 17.22 -6.66
N PHE A 110 -1.34 17.32 -5.79
CA PHE A 110 -0.64 18.57 -5.50
C PHE A 110 0.49 18.88 -6.48
N GLY A 111 1.00 17.90 -7.19
CA GLY A 111 2.00 18.07 -8.23
C GLY A 111 1.50 18.91 -9.41
N HIS A 112 0.20 18.92 -9.64
CA HIS A 112 -0.44 19.69 -10.72
C HIS A 112 -0.92 21.10 -10.33
N THR A 113 -1.18 21.36 -9.05
CA THR A 113 -1.97 22.53 -8.68
C THR A 113 -1.29 23.59 -7.84
N ASP A 114 -0.19 23.33 -7.11
CA ASP A 114 0.37 24.41 -6.30
C ASP A 114 1.83 24.21 -5.83
N MET A 115 2.67 25.20 -6.13
CA MET A 115 4.06 25.27 -5.65
C MET A 115 4.15 25.44 -4.13
N PHE A 116 3.12 25.96 -3.47
CA PHE A 116 3.09 26.16 -2.01
C PHE A 116 2.89 24.86 -1.23
N ALA A 117 2.07 23.94 -1.73
CA ALA A 117 1.91 22.62 -1.13
C ALA A 117 3.22 21.81 -1.20
N ARG A 118 3.97 21.93 -2.29
CA ARG A 118 5.31 21.33 -2.50
C ARG A 118 6.31 21.74 -1.41
N GLN A 119 6.31 23.02 -1.05
CA GLN A 119 7.25 23.57 -0.07
C GLN A 119 6.94 23.10 1.35
N ASN A 120 5.66 22.98 1.70
CA ASN A 120 5.23 22.52 3.01
C ASN A 120 5.43 21.01 3.23
N TYR A 121 5.20 20.18 2.21
CA TYR A 121 5.45 18.74 2.31
C TYR A 121 6.95 18.42 2.38
N SER A 122 7.75 19.02 1.49
CA SER A 122 9.21 18.85 1.53
C SER A 122 9.82 19.43 2.81
N GLN A 123 9.25 20.48 3.41
CA GLN A 123 9.69 21.02 4.70
C GLN A 123 9.25 20.16 5.89
N ARG A 124 8.10 19.49 5.83
CA ARG A 124 7.66 18.55 6.89
C ARG A 124 8.49 17.27 6.87
N VAL A 125 8.77 16.72 5.70
CA VAL A 125 9.67 15.57 5.54
C VAL A 125 11.11 15.95 5.87
N ALA A 126 11.55 17.17 5.54
CA ALA A 126 12.90 17.66 5.88
C ALA A 126 13.06 18.09 7.34
N LYS A 127 11.97 18.35 8.06
CA LYS A 127 11.96 18.71 9.50
C LYS A 127 11.76 17.51 10.41
N ALA A 128 11.43 16.32 9.89
CA ALA A 128 11.58 15.12 10.68
C ALA A 128 13.05 15.03 11.12
N PRO A 129 13.34 14.82 12.42
CA PRO A 129 14.70 14.83 12.95
C PRO A 129 15.43 13.52 12.60
N ILE A 130 15.50 13.23 11.32
CA ILE A 130 16.36 12.17 10.79
C ILE A 130 17.67 12.86 10.46
N GLU A 131 18.70 12.61 11.26
CA GLU A 131 20.04 13.03 10.91
C GLU A 131 20.34 12.60 9.48
N ARG A 132 20.71 13.55 8.63
CA ARG A 132 21.07 13.30 7.21
C ARG A 132 22.13 12.20 7.03
N SER A 133 22.87 11.90 8.08
CA SER A 133 23.87 10.83 8.12
C SER A 133 23.23 9.45 8.16
N LEU A 134 22.13 9.26 8.93
CA LEU A 134 21.37 8.01 8.99
C LEU A 134 20.63 7.73 7.68
N LEU A 135 20.07 8.75 7.04
CA LEU A 135 19.45 8.58 5.72
C LEU A 135 20.45 8.12 4.66
N LYS A 136 21.68 8.63 4.68
CA LYS A 136 22.75 8.21 3.76
C LYS A 136 23.30 6.81 4.07
N SER A 137 23.26 6.36 5.31
CA SER A 137 23.75 5.03 5.69
C SER A 137 22.69 3.93 5.49
N LEU A 138 21.43 4.27 5.61
CA LEU A 138 20.29 3.35 5.42
C LEU A 138 19.84 3.27 3.95
N LEU A 139 19.89 4.39 3.25
CA LEU A 139 19.64 4.47 1.83
C LEU A 139 20.99 4.35 1.12
N GLY A 140 21.34 3.15 0.68
CA GLY A 140 22.52 2.97 -0.18
C GLY A 140 22.53 3.95 -1.36
N PRO A 141 23.70 4.17 -2.01
CA PRO A 141 23.87 5.17 -3.09
C PRO A 141 22.80 5.09 -4.19
N GLY A 142 22.23 3.90 -4.42
CA GLY A 142 21.17 3.67 -5.39
C GLY A 142 19.83 4.32 -5.01
N MET A 143 19.47 4.36 -3.72
CA MET A 143 18.18 4.88 -3.29
C MET A 143 18.19 6.41 -3.14
N VAL A 144 19.35 7.00 -2.82
CA VAL A 144 19.53 8.47 -2.89
C VAL A 144 19.45 8.94 -4.35
N GLY A 145 20.01 8.16 -5.29
CA GLY A 145 19.87 8.37 -6.72
C GLY A 145 18.40 8.24 -7.18
N LEU A 146 17.67 7.27 -6.66
CA LEU A 146 16.25 7.06 -6.95
C LEU A 146 15.40 8.25 -6.46
N CYS A 147 15.61 8.72 -5.23
CA CYS A 147 14.91 9.90 -4.69
C CYS A 147 15.22 11.17 -5.49
N LYS A 148 16.47 11.33 -5.98
CA LYS A 148 16.86 12.45 -6.83
C LYS A 148 16.25 12.33 -8.22
N SER A 149 16.29 11.15 -8.82
CA SER A 149 15.68 10.85 -10.11
C SER A 149 14.15 11.02 -10.08
N VAL A 150 13.48 10.53 -9.04
CA VAL A 150 12.04 10.73 -8.82
C VAL A 150 11.73 12.22 -8.68
N LYS A 151 12.54 12.99 -7.94
CA LYS A 151 12.37 14.43 -7.81
C LYS A 151 12.52 15.17 -9.15
N GLU A 152 13.55 14.86 -9.92
CA GLU A 152 13.81 15.47 -11.24
C GLU A 152 12.75 15.06 -12.27
N GLN A 153 12.19 13.85 -12.14
CA GLN A 153 11.20 13.32 -13.06
C GLN A 153 9.76 13.78 -12.78
N LEU A 154 9.42 14.05 -11.51
CA LEU A 154 8.10 14.55 -11.10
C LEU A 154 7.92 16.05 -11.37
N PHE A 155 9.00 16.80 -11.59
CA PHE A 155 8.98 18.25 -11.68
C PHE A 155 9.20 18.81 -13.09
N THR A 156 9.04 18.00 -14.14
CA THR A 156 8.96 18.52 -15.52
C THR A 156 7.56 18.99 -15.84
N PRO A 157 7.37 20.23 -16.32
CA PRO A 157 6.05 20.90 -16.41
C PRO A 157 5.07 20.34 -17.44
N GLU A 158 5.44 19.37 -18.24
CA GLU A 158 4.66 18.94 -19.43
C GLU A 158 4.13 17.49 -19.33
N ARG A 159 3.99 16.93 -18.12
CA ARG A 159 3.54 15.53 -17.96
C ARG A 159 2.08 15.46 -17.59
N THR A 160 1.35 14.58 -18.27
CA THR A 160 -0.01 14.22 -17.88
C THR A 160 -0.02 13.48 -16.53
N LEU A 161 -1.18 13.46 -15.88
CA LEU A 161 -1.39 12.68 -14.65
C LEU A 161 -1.00 11.22 -14.87
N GLN A 162 -1.40 10.64 -16.02
CA GLN A 162 -1.10 9.27 -16.40
C GLN A 162 0.41 9.01 -16.46
N ASP A 163 1.20 9.94 -17.02
CA ASP A 163 2.66 9.81 -17.08
C ASP A 163 3.30 9.80 -15.68
N ILE A 164 2.77 10.60 -14.77
CA ILE A 164 3.23 10.65 -13.37
C ILE A 164 2.87 9.35 -12.67
N TRP A 165 1.62 8.89 -12.81
CA TRP A 165 1.11 7.69 -12.16
C TRP A 165 1.81 6.43 -12.63
N ILE A 166 2.00 6.26 -13.95
CA ILE A 166 2.79 5.18 -14.53
C ILE A 166 4.20 5.15 -13.95
N LYS A 167 4.85 6.31 -13.83
CA LYS A 167 6.19 6.38 -13.26
C LYS A 167 6.26 5.98 -11.81
N LEU A 168 5.27 6.33 -11.03
CA LEU A 168 5.20 5.98 -9.62
C LEU A 168 5.01 4.47 -9.42
N HIS A 169 4.21 3.82 -10.27
CA HIS A 169 3.79 2.44 -10.08
C HIS A 169 4.41 1.45 -11.07
N CYS A 170 4.64 1.86 -12.33
CA CYS A 170 5.12 1.00 -13.41
C CYS A 170 6.57 1.28 -13.82
N ASN A 171 7.35 1.96 -13.00
CA ASN A 171 8.72 2.40 -13.33
C ASN A 171 9.70 1.25 -13.64
N GLN A 172 9.31 0.03 -13.40
CA GLN A 172 10.16 -1.16 -13.64
C GLN A 172 9.83 -1.89 -14.94
N TRP A 173 8.80 -1.44 -15.70
CA TRP A 173 8.52 -2.05 -16.98
C TRP A 173 9.47 -1.51 -18.05
N PRO A 174 10.10 -2.33 -18.77
CA PRO A 174 11.42 -2.11 -19.26
C PRO A 174 11.49 -1.82 -20.75
N LYS A 175 12.10 -0.74 -21.05
CA LYS A 175 13.01 -0.80 -22.20
C LYS A 175 14.30 -1.48 -21.71
N GLY A 176 14.46 -2.78 -21.98
CA GLY A 176 15.68 -3.52 -21.63
C GLY A 176 15.70 -4.24 -20.27
N ASN A 177 14.57 -4.79 -19.80
CA ASN A 177 14.58 -5.65 -18.62
C ASN A 177 15.30 -6.98 -18.92
N PRO A 178 16.41 -7.28 -18.22
CA PRO A 178 17.19 -8.50 -18.46
C PRO A 178 16.45 -9.80 -18.11
N VAL A 179 15.28 -9.70 -17.46
CA VAL A 179 14.46 -10.86 -17.08
C VAL A 179 13.76 -11.48 -18.29
N PHE A 180 13.42 -10.68 -19.31
CA PHE A 180 12.72 -11.16 -20.48
C PHE A 180 13.66 -11.36 -21.68
N GLN A 181 13.50 -12.48 -22.36
CA GLN A 181 14.25 -12.75 -23.60
C GLN A 181 13.80 -11.79 -24.71
N THR A 182 14.74 -11.44 -25.59
CA THR A 182 14.51 -10.50 -26.70
C THR A 182 13.38 -10.97 -27.62
N ASP A 183 13.26 -12.26 -27.86
CA ASP A 183 12.24 -12.81 -28.77
C ASP A 183 10.84 -12.78 -28.14
N PHE A 184 10.75 -12.97 -26.82
CA PHE A 184 9.51 -12.74 -26.07
C PHE A 184 9.07 -11.27 -26.18
N MET A 185 10.00 -10.34 -25.99
CA MET A 185 9.71 -8.89 -26.09
C MET A 185 9.25 -8.48 -27.50
N LYS A 186 9.83 -9.10 -28.56
CA LYS A 186 9.36 -8.87 -29.93
C LYS A 186 7.94 -9.40 -30.15
N GLY A 187 7.59 -10.52 -29.53
CA GLY A 187 6.27 -11.13 -29.62
C GLY A 187 5.14 -10.31 -28.97
N LEU A 188 5.47 -9.32 -28.16
CA LEU A 188 4.47 -8.42 -27.53
C LEU A 188 3.91 -7.38 -28.51
N ASP A 189 4.44 -7.29 -29.74
CA ASP A 189 3.92 -6.43 -30.84
C ASP A 189 3.57 -4.99 -30.40
N GLY A 190 4.46 -4.38 -29.63
CA GLY A 190 4.28 -3.02 -29.09
C GLY A 190 3.38 -2.90 -27.86
N TYR A 191 2.79 -4.00 -27.39
CA TYR A 191 2.02 -3.98 -26.14
C TYR A 191 2.87 -3.50 -24.97
N THR A 192 2.31 -2.63 -24.15
CA THR A 192 2.88 -2.24 -22.86
C THR A 192 1.83 -2.39 -21.75
N PRO A 193 2.20 -2.92 -20.57
CA PRO A 193 1.29 -2.94 -19.43
C PRO A 193 0.81 -1.56 -18.99
N ALA A 194 1.54 -0.49 -19.36
CA ALA A 194 1.15 0.88 -19.12
C ALA A 194 -0.16 1.24 -19.83
N ASP A 195 -0.42 0.65 -21.01
CA ASP A 195 -1.66 0.91 -21.75
C ASP A 195 -2.88 0.39 -20.97
N ASP A 196 -2.80 -0.84 -20.46
CA ASP A 196 -3.86 -1.40 -19.61
C ASP A 196 -3.97 -0.69 -18.28
N TYR A 197 -2.84 -0.35 -17.68
CA TYR A 197 -2.79 0.34 -16.39
C TYR A 197 -3.41 1.76 -16.44
N ASN A 198 -3.41 2.38 -17.62
CA ASN A 198 -4.01 3.70 -17.83
C ASN A 198 -5.50 3.68 -18.16
N LYS A 199 -6.08 2.53 -18.49
CA LYS A 199 -7.52 2.46 -18.86
C LYS A 199 -8.45 3.09 -17.82
N PRO A 200 -8.27 2.86 -16.50
CA PRO A 200 -9.16 3.45 -15.51
C PRO A 200 -9.24 4.98 -15.57
N PHE A 201 -8.14 5.67 -15.92
CA PHE A 201 -8.17 7.11 -16.08
C PHE A 201 -9.04 7.60 -17.25
N GLN A 202 -9.25 6.74 -18.26
CA GLN A 202 -10.12 7.02 -19.41
C GLN A 202 -11.59 6.73 -19.12
N GLU A 203 -11.87 5.98 -18.06
CA GLU A 203 -13.22 5.58 -17.66
C GLU A 203 -13.87 6.59 -16.68
N THR A 204 -13.07 7.49 -16.13
CA THR A 204 -13.56 8.52 -15.22
C THR A 204 -14.16 9.70 -15.99
N ASP A 205 -15.25 10.27 -15.48
CA ASP A 205 -15.93 11.47 -16.01
C ASP A 205 -15.63 12.73 -15.18
N THR A 206 -14.64 12.66 -14.29
CA THR A 206 -14.20 13.77 -13.43
C THR A 206 -12.87 14.36 -13.90
N ASP A 207 -12.75 15.69 -13.78
CA ASP A 207 -11.48 16.41 -14.00
C ASP A 207 -10.64 16.54 -12.71
N GLN A 208 -11.16 16.07 -11.58
CA GLN A 208 -10.46 16.10 -10.31
C GLN A 208 -9.38 15.02 -10.25
N VAL A 209 -8.14 15.44 -10.15
CA VAL A 209 -6.98 14.52 -10.15
C VAL A 209 -7.05 13.51 -9.01
N LEU A 210 -7.51 13.92 -7.84
CA LEU A 210 -7.63 13.02 -6.69
C LEU A 210 -8.64 11.92 -6.95
N ASP A 211 -9.82 12.26 -7.46
CA ASP A 211 -10.89 11.29 -7.74
C ASP A 211 -10.45 10.28 -8.80
N GLN A 212 -9.73 10.75 -9.84
CA GLN A 212 -9.15 9.85 -10.84
C GLN A 212 -8.15 8.86 -10.22
N CYS A 213 -7.30 9.33 -9.29
CA CYS A 213 -6.35 8.47 -8.60
C CYS A 213 -7.06 7.46 -7.68
N LEU A 214 -8.06 7.90 -6.93
CA LEU A 214 -8.85 7.04 -6.04
C LEU A 214 -9.59 5.96 -6.83
N TYR A 215 -10.25 6.34 -7.94
CA TYR A 215 -10.91 5.39 -8.82
C TYR A 215 -9.91 4.37 -9.38
N HIS A 216 -8.75 4.85 -9.84
CA HIS A 216 -7.70 3.97 -10.33
C HIS A 216 -7.27 2.94 -9.28
N ASP A 217 -7.01 3.36 -8.04
CA ASP A 217 -6.63 2.45 -6.97
C ASP A 217 -7.74 1.47 -6.60
N LEU A 218 -9.01 1.92 -6.62
CA LEU A 218 -10.16 1.06 -6.35
C LEU A 218 -10.31 -0.07 -7.36
N VAL A 219 -10.03 0.18 -8.65
CA VAL A 219 -10.24 -0.83 -9.70
C VAL A 219 -8.99 -1.62 -10.07
N THR A 220 -7.79 -1.15 -9.71
CA THR A 220 -6.53 -1.85 -10.05
C THR A 220 -5.81 -2.41 -8.82
N TYR A 221 -5.57 -1.59 -7.82
CA TYR A 221 -4.73 -1.95 -6.66
C TYR A 221 -5.52 -2.68 -5.58
N LEU A 222 -6.67 -2.16 -5.19
CA LEU A 222 -7.52 -2.75 -4.16
C LEU A 222 -7.89 -4.21 -4.44
N PRO A 223 -8.27 -4.63 -5.67
CA PRO A 223 -8.55 -6.04 -5.95
C PRO A 223 -7.37 -6.97 -5.64
N SER A 224 -6.14 -6.52 -5.86
CA SER A 224 -4.95 -7.30 -5.53
C SER A 224 -4.72 -7.41 -4.02
N LEU A 225 -5.01 -6.36 -3.27
CA LEU A 225 -4.93 -6.38 -1.80
C LEU A 225 -6.00 -7.30 -1.19
N LEU A 226 -7.22 -7.24 -1.71
CA LEU A 226 -8.32 -8.10 -1.25
C LEU A 226 -8.06 -9.57 -1.57
N HIS A 227 -7.52 -9.85 -2.76
CA HIS A 227 -7.12 -11.21 -3.11
C HIS A 227 -6.04 -11.74 -2.16
N LEU A 228 -5.01 -10.91 -1.87
CA LEU A 228 -3.95 -11.24 -0.94
C LEU A 228 -4.51 -11.55 0.46
N GLU A 229 -5.34 -10.66 0.99
CA GLU A 229 -5.94 -10.79 2.32
C GLU A 229 -6.82 -12.05 2.42
N ASP A 230 -7.69 -12.28 1.42
CA ASP A 230 -8.57 -13.45 1.39
C ASP A 230 -7.76 -14.74 1.39
N ARG A 231 -6.77 -14.87 0.50
CA ARG A 231 -5.96 -16.08 0.38
C ARG A 231 -5.17 -16.39 1.63
N VAL A 232 -4.51 -15.41 2.23
CA VAL A 232 -3.68 -15.65 3.41
C VAL A 232 -4.51 -15.88 4.68
N SER A 233 -5.63 -15.18 4.83
CA SER A 233 -6.50 -15.38 5.99
C SER A 233 -7.23 -16.74 5.92
N MET A 234 -7.74 -17.10 4.75
CA MET A 234 -8.41 -18.39 4.53
C MET A 234 -7.44 -19.58 4.65
N ALA A 235 -6.17 -19.42 4.25
CA ALA A 235 -5.14 -20.44 4.50
C ALA A 235 -4.99 -20.79 6.00
N LEU A 236 -5.40 -19.87 6.87
CA LEU A 236 -5.36 -20.00 8.33
C LEU A 236 -6.75 -20.14 8.96
N SER A 237 -7.79 -20.35 8.16
CA SER A 237 -9.19 -20.48 8.59
C SER A 237 -9.69 -19.28 9.39
N ILE A 238 -9.26 -18.08 9.00
CA ILE A 238 -9.77 -16.80 9.50
C ILE A 238 -10.64 -16.17 8.41
N GLU A 239 -11.85 -15.77 8.78
CA GLU A 239 -12.69 -14.94 7.92
C GLU A 239 -12.31 -13.46 8.10
N SER A 240 -11.70 -12.86 7.08
CA SER A 240 -11.37 -11.44 7.07
C SER A 240 -12.54 -10.64 6.50
N ARG A 241 -12.92 -9.56 7.17
CA ARG A 241 -13.98 -8.65 6.75
C ARG A 241 -13.44 -7.22 6.62
N VAL A 242 -13.93 -6.52 5.60
CA VAL A 242 -13.46 -5.20 5.17
C VAL A 242 -14.58 -4.14 5.29
N PRO A 243 -15.00 -3.75 6.49
CA PRO A 243 -16.19 -2.90 6.68
C PRO A 243 -16.08 -1.52 6.08
N LEU A 244 -14.86 -1.01 5.78
CA LEU A 244 -14.68 0.27 5.09
C LEU A 244 -15.09 0.22 3.62
N LEU A 245 -15.16 -0.98 3.03
CA LEU A 245 -15.60 -1.21 1.65
C LEU A 245 -17.10 -1.46 1.52
N ASP A 246 -17.91 -1.10 2.53
CA ASP A 246 -19.35 -1.04 2.36
C ASP A 246 -19.67 -0.06 1.22
N TYR A 247 -20.44 -0.53 0.21
CA TYR A 247 -20.71 0.25 -0.99
C TYR A 247 -21.33 1.62 -0.67
N ARG A 248 -22.10 1.74 0.43
CA ARG A 248 -22.71 3.00 0.87
C ARG A 248 -21.67 4.02 1.29
N ILE A 249 -20.53 3.58 1.83
CA ILE A 249 -19.40 4.44 2.17
C ILE A 249 -18.72 4.90 0.89
N ALA A 250 -18.47 3.99 -0.05
CA ALA A 250 -17.85 4.31 -1.32
C ALA A 250 -18.69 5.30 -2.14
N GLU A 251 -20.01 5.04 -2.26
CA GLU A 251 -20.96 5.95 -2.95
C GLU A 251 -21.02 7.33 -2.28
N PHE A 252 -21.02 7.39 -0.95
CA PHE A 252 -21.00 8.66 -0.23
C PHE A 252 -19.72 9.43 -0.51
N LEU A 253 -18.56 8.78 -0.42
CA LEU A 253 -17.27 9.44 -0.64
C LEU A 253 -17.08 9.91 -2.08
N ALA A 254 -17.69 9.26 -3.05
CA ALA A 254 -17.69 9.71 -4.44
C ALA A 254 -18.51 11.02 -4.65
N THR A 255 -19.24 11.49 -3.65
CA THR A 255 -20.06 12.72 -3.71
C THR A 255 -19.47 13.90 -2.94
N VAL A 256 -18.35 13.71 -2.23
CA VAL A 256 -17.66 14.73 -1.41
C VAL A 256 -16.24 14.99 -1.93
#